data_0ce041e2f4e93608ed679f1d7e469771
#
_entry.id   0ce041e2f4e93608ed679f1d7e469771
#
_cell.length_a   1.000
_cell.length_b   1.000
_cell.length_c   1.000
_cell.angle_alpha   90.00
_cell.angle_beta   90.00
_cell.angle_gamma   90.00
#
_symmetry.space_group_name_H-M   'P 1'
#
loop_
_entity.id
_entity.type
_entity.pdbx_description
1 polymer ?
#
loop_
_entity_poly.entity_id
_entity_poly.type
_entity_poly.pdbx_seq_one_letter_code
_entity_poly.pdbx_strand_id
1 'polypeptide(L)'
;MSTEAEIVYGRRPVAEAESGRRRVLRVHRAPEVADSELERLAGSPDHQGVVAEVEPFPYVDGTDLLERKKGLILALDQVQDPRNLGAACRSAEVAGAIGVVIPERRSAAVTPAACKASAGAVEHLEIARVRNLADWLASARDAGYWIWGAAGEEGVPPWEVDLSGGTVLVLGSEGKGLRPRVRDACDGIVSIPQAGKTGSLNVSAAATALLFEAVRQRAEA
;
A
#
# COMPACT_ATOMS: atom_id res chain seq x y z
N MET A 1 26.67 11.90 1.40
CA MET A 1 25.98 11.53 2.65
C MET A 1 25.78 10.02 2.57
N SER A 2 26.33 9.25 3.50
CA SER A 2 26.12 7.79 3.54
C SER A 2 24.64 7.57 3.87
N THR A 3 23.86 7.13 2.92
CA THR A 3 22.48 6.72 3.15
C THR A 3 22.52 5.45 3.98
N GLU A 4 21.99 5.50 5.19
CA GLU A 4 21.98 4.36 6.10
C GLU A 4 21.19 3.22 5.45
N ALA A 5 21.74 2.00 5.46
CA ALA A 5 21.10 0.85 4.87
C ALA A 5 19.82 0.49 5.65
N GLU A 6 18.79 0.08 4.95
CA GLU A 6 17.57 -0.46 5.54
C GLU A 6 17.63 -1.99 5.62
N ILE A 7 16.78 -2.58 6.46
CA ILE A 7 16.72 -4.02 6.68
C ILE A 7 15.46 -4.61 6.07
N VAL A 8 15.63 -5.73 5.37
CA VAL A 8 14.55 -6.62 4.92
C VAL A 8 14.84 -8.02 5.48
N TYR A 9 13.83 -8.70 6.04
CA TYR A 9 14.02 -10.02 6.61
C TYR A 9 12.88 -10.99 6.27
N GLY A 10 13.21 -12.27 6.27
CA GLY A 10 12.33 -13.38 5.92
C GLY A 10 12.52 -13.84 4.48
N ARG A 11 12.30 -15.13 4.24
CA ARG A 11 12.63 -15.80 2.97
C ARG A 11 12.03 -15.12 1.74
N ARG A 12 10.71 -14.84 1.76
CA ARG A 12 10.02 -14.19 0.65
C ARG A 12 10.43 -12.72 0.49
N PRO A 13 10.34 -11.86 1.54
CA PRO A 13 10.73 -10.46 1.40
C PRO A 13 12.16 -10.27 0.86
N VAL A 14 13.11 -11.09 1.31
CA VAL A 14 14.50 -11.01 0.81
C VAL A 14 14.59 -11.46 -0.65
N ALA A 15 13.92 -12.55 -1.03
CA ALA A 15 13.90 -13.00 -2.43
C ALA A 15 13.26 -11.96 -3.36
N GLU A 16 12.18 -11.30 -2.93
CA GLU A 16 11.54 -10.24 -3.70
C GLU A 16 12.42 -8.97 -3.75
N ALA A 17 13.15 -8.64 -2.69
CA ALA A 17 14.12 -7.55 -2.72
C ALA A 17 15.28 -7.81 -3.70
N GLU A 18 15.75 -9.06 -3.81
CA GLU A 18 16.80 -9.45 -4.75
C GLU A 18 16.38 -9.30 -6.23
N SER A 19 15.08 -9.35 -6.53
CA SER A 19 14.48 -9.16 -7.86
C SER A 19 13.76 -7.84 -8.06
N GLY A 20 13.63 -7.05 -6.99
CA GLY A 20 12.87 -5.82 -6.92
C GLY A 20 13.62 -4.57 -7.37
N ARG A 21 13.06 -3.41 -6.97
CA ARG A 21 13.55 -2.08 -7.38
C ARG A 21 14.74 -1.58 -6.56
N ARG A 22 14.90 -2.07 -5.32
CA ARG A 22 15.98 -1.66 -4.43
C ARG A 22 17.23 -2.48 -4.66
N ARG A 23 18.38 -1.84 -4.59
CA ARG A 23 19.64 -2.57 -4.59
C ARG A 23 19.85 -3.27 -3.26
N VAL A 24 20.09 -4.58 -3.32
CA VAL A 24 20.55 -5.38 -2.18
C VAL A 24 22.05 -5.16 -2.02
N LEU A 25 22.46 -4.71 -0.84
CA LEU A 25 23.85 -4.42 -0.50
C LEU A 25 24.54 -5.66 0.05
N ARG A 26 23.84 -6.41 0.92
CA ARG A 26 24.35 -7.62 1.55
C ARG A 26 23.22 -8.54 1.99
N VAL A 27 23.44 -9.85 1.91
CA VAL A 27 22.53 -10.87 2.42
C VAL A 27 23.24 -11.73 3.45
N HIS A 28 22.58 -11.92 4.59
CA HIS A 28 23.03 -12.76 5.70
C HIS A 28 22.11 -13.98 5.80
N ARG A 29 22.66 -15.18 5.78
CA ARG A 29 21.90 -16.44 5.76
C ARG A 29 22.41 -17.43 6.81
N ALA A 30 21.52 -18.16 7.44
CA ALA A 30 21.88 -19.36 8.20
C ALA A 30 22.27 -20.49 7.22
N PRO A 31 23.22 -21.39 7.59
CA PRO A 31 23.99 -21.42 8.87
C PRO A 31 25.26 -20.56 8.88
N GLU A 32 25.57 -19.81 7.80
CA GLU A 32 26.79 -18.99 7.70
C GLU A 32 26.84 -17.88 8.76
N VAL A 33 25.65 -17.36 9.14
CA VAL A 33 25.46 -16.37 10.19
C VAL A 33 24.64 -17.00 11.30
N ALA A 34 25.07 -16.82 12.55
CA ALA A 34 24.38 -17.35 13.71
C ALA A 34 22.96 -16.76 13.84
N ASP A 35 22.00 -17.55 14.32
CA ASP A 35 20.60 -17.17 14.47
C ASP A 35 20.43 -15.91 15.35
N SER A 36 21.20 -15.82 16.44
CA SER A 36 21.22 -14.66 17.33
C SER A 36 21.70 -13.36 16.64
N GLU A 37 22.60 -13.47 15.70
CA GLU A 37 23.07 -12.33 14.91
C GLU A 37 22.02 -11.92 13.86
N LEU A 38 21.36 -12.88 13.22
CA LEU A 38 20.24 -12.60 12.31
C LEU A 38 19.10 -11.92 13.06
N GLU A 39 18.76 -12.38 14.27
CA GLU A 39 17.75 -11.73 15.12
C GLU A 39 18.14 -10.30 15.49
N ARG A 40 19.40 -10.07 15.85
CA ARG A 40 19.93 -8.74 16.14
C ARG A 40 19.82 -7.79 14.93
N LEU A 41 20.19 -8.27 13.74
CA LEU A 41 20.08 -7.50 12.49
C LEU A 41 18.64 -7.21 12.11
N ALA A 42 17.78 -8.20 12.19
CA ALA A 42 16.35 -8.07 11.84
C ALA A 42 15.57 -7.24 12.87
N GLY A 43 16.04 -7.17 14.12
CA GLY A 43 15.26 -6.66 15.25
C GLY A 43 14.01 -7.50 15.55
N SER A 44 13.98 -8.76 15.12
CA SER A 44 12.82 -9.67 15.21
C SER A 44 13.27 -11.14 15.11
N PRO A 45 12.65 -12.07 15.88
CA PRO A 45 12.89 -13.49 15.73
C PRO A 45 12.30 -14.08 14.44
N ASP A 46 11.42 -13.35 13.76
CA ASP A 46 10.69 -13.82 12.56
C ASP A 46 11.52 -13.77 11.25
N HIS A 47 12.87 -13.71 11.34
CA HIS A 47 13.75 -13.59 10.19
C HIS A 47 13.82 -14.83 9.27
N GLN A 48 13.35 -15.98 9.72
CA GLN A 48 13.29 -17.22 8.91
C GLN A 48 14.67 -17.66 8.35
N GLY A 49 15.76 -17.34 9.05
CA GLY A 49 17.13 -17.68 8.67
C GLY A 49 17.72 -16.77 7.60
N VAL A 50 17.13 -15.62 7.27
CA VAL A 50 17.67 -14.70 6.27
C VAL A 50 17.33 -13.24 6.56
N VAL A 51 18.33 -12.37 6.39
CA VAL A 51 18.26 -10.91 6.53
C VAL A 51 19.05 -10.27 5.39
N ALA A 52 18.53 -9.21 4.80
CA ALA A 52 19.21 -8.41 3.78
C ALA A 52 19.38 -6.95 4.23
N GLU A 53 20.53 -6.39 3.96
CA GLU A 53 20.79 -4.96 3.96
C GLU A 53 20.51 -4.43 2.56
N VAL A 54 19.67 -3.42 2.46
CA VAL A 54 19.20 -2.85 1.18
C VAL A 54 19.34 -1.33 1.18
N GLU A 55 19.36 -0.72 0.01
CA GLU A 55 19.25 0.73 -0.09
C GLU A 55 17.90 1.22 0.47
N PRO A 56 17.78 2.48 0.92
CA PRO A 56 16.52 3.06 1.35
C PRO A 56 15.41 2.90 0.31
N PHE A 57 14.17 2.75 0.80
CA PHE A 57 13.03 2.53 -0.09
C PHE A 57 12.86 3.70 -1.08
N PRO A 58 12.83 3.44 -2.40
CA PRO A 58 12.78 4.46 -3.43
C PRO A 58 11.34 4.96 -3.64
N TYR A 59 10.85 5.81 -2.74
CA TYR A 59 9.56 6.48 -2.94
C TYR A 59 9.59 7.31 -4.22
N VAL A 60 8.48 7.26 -4.98
CA VAL A 60 8.30 8.07 -6.19
C VAL A 60 7.54 9.37 -5.88
N ASP A 61 7.59 10.32 -6.80
CA ASP A 61 6.71 11.49 -6.72
C ASP A 61 5.25 11.07 -7.04
N GLY A 62 4.30 11.65 -6.32
CA GLY A 62 2.88 11.34 -6.54
C GLY A 62 2.39 11.74 -7.93
N THR A 63 3.03 12.70 -8.59
CA THR A 63 2.70 13.13 -9.96
C THR A 63 3.08 12.09 -11.00
N ASP A 64 4.16 11.31 -10.78
CA ASP A 64 4.60 10.27 -11.71
C ASP A 64 3.52 9.20 -11.93
N LEU A 65 2.75 8.89 -10.88
CA LEU A 65 1.64 7.94 -10.97
C LEU A 65 0.49 8.46 -11.86
N LEU A 66 0.31 9.77 -11.93
CA LEU A 66 -0.78 10.39 -12.69
C LEU A 66 -0.52 10.43 -14.21
N GLU A 67 0.72 10.29 -14.62
CA GLU A 67 1.08 10.21 -16.04
C GLU A 67 0.55 8.93 -16.71
N ARG A 68 0.29 7.88 -15.91
CA ARG A 68 -0.25 6.59 -16.36
C ARG A 68 -1.77 6.61 -16.40
N LYS A 69 -2.33 7.23 -17.43
CA LYS A 69 -3.79 7.32 -17.64
C LYS A 69 -4.46 5.93 -17.56
N LYS A 70 -5.64 5.86 -16.95
CA LYS A 70 -6.43 4.63 -16.74
C LYS A 70 -5.84 3.60 -15.76
N GLY A 71 -4.87 3.97 -14.95
CA GLY A 71 -4.35 3.11 -13.89
C GLY A 71 -5.33 2.93 -12.72
N LEU A 72 -5.10 1.89 -11.91
CA LEU A 72 -5.71 1.72 -10.60
C LEU A 72 -4.70 2.17 -9.54
N ILE A 73 -5.08 3.08 -8.66
CA ILE A 73 -4.23 3.60 -7.58
C ILE A 73 -4.93 3.37 -6.26
N LEU A 74 -4.20 2.93 -5.24
CA LEU A 74 -4.67 2.85 -3.88
C LEU A 74 -4.10 4.03 -3.07
N ALA A 75 -4.96 4.85 -2.45
CA ALA A 75 -4.57 5.92 -1.55
C ALA A 75 -4.96 5.58 -0.11
N LEU A 76 -4.02 5.68 0.84
CA LEU A 76 -4.24 5.32 2.24
C LEU A 76 -4.15 6.56 3.13
N ASP A 77 -5.30 7.02 3.65
CA ASP A 77 -5.38 8.21 4.50
C ASP A 77 -5.09 7.89 5.97
N GLN A 78 -3.86 8.17 6.41
CA GLN A 78 -3.40 8.00 7.79
C GLN A 78 -3.46 6.54 8.32
N VAL A 79 -3.21 5.55 7.47
CA VAL A 79 -2.96 4.18 7.92
C VAL A 79 -1.60 4.14 8.63
N GLN A 80 -1.59 3.90 9.94
CA GLN A 80 -0.39 4.04 10.78
C GLN A 80 0.30 2.71 11.09
N ASP A 81 -0.41 1.59 11.01
CA ASP A 81 0.18 0.26 11.22
C ASP A 81 0.94 -0.18 9.95
N PRO A 82 2.27 -0.42 10.04
CA PRO A 82 3.05 -0.94 8.91
C PRO A 82 2.56 -2.29 8.39
N ARG A 83 1.91 -3.09 9.22
CA ARG A 83 1.35 -4.38 8.80
C ARG A 83 0.15 -4.18 7.88
N ASN A 84 -0.72 -3.22 8.22
CA ASN A 84 -1.85 -2.87 7.36
C ASN A 84 -1.39 -2.24 6.05
N LEU A 85 -0.39 -1.37 6.10
CA LEU A 85 0.24 -0.84 4.88
C LEU A 85 0.79 -1.98 4.01
N GLY A 86 1.58 -2.89 4.59
CA GLY A 86 2.15 -4.02 3.86
C GLY A 86 1.09 -4.94 3.24
N ALA A 87 0.06 -5.29 4.00
CA ALA A 87 -1.04 -6.13 3.50
C ALA A 87 -1.84 -5.44 2.37
N ALA A 88 -2.11 -4.14 2.50
CA ALA A 88 -2.76 -3.35 1.45
C ALA A 88 -1.89 -3.24 0.18
N CYS A 89 -0.59 -3.00 0.34
CA CYS A 89 0.37 -2.99 -0.77
C CYS A 89 0.42 -4.34 -1.50
N ARG A 90 0.40 -5.46 -0.77
CA ARG A 90 0.34 -6.79 -1.38
C ARG A 90 -0.90 -6.97 -2.23
N SER A 91 -2.06 -6.57 -1.72
CA SER A 91 -3.31 -6.64 -2.48
C SER A 91 -3.30 -5.73 -3.70
N ALA A 92 -2.71 -4.54 -3.57
CA ALA A 92 -2.58 -3.57 -4.67
C ALA A 92 -1.68 -4.12 -5.79
N GLU A 93 -0.52 -4.71 -5.44
CA GLU A 93 0.40 -5.32 -6.39
C GLU A 93 -0.27 -6.46 -7.14
N VAL A 94 -0.88 -7.43 -6.44
CA VAL A 94 -1.58 -8.57 -7.03
C VAL A 94 -2.77 -8.13 -7.90
N ALA A 95 -3.45 -7.04 -7.54
CA ALA A 95 -4.54 -6.46 -8.33
C ALA A 95 -4.06 -5.66 -9.55
N GLY A 96 -2.75 -5.55 -9.78
CA GLY A 96 -2.19 -4.77 -10.89
C GLY A 96 -2.35 -3.26 -10.72
N ALA A 97 -2.47 -2.77 -9.49
CA ALA A 97 -2.44 -1.33 -9.23
C ALA A 97 -1.10 -0.73 -9.67
N ILE A 98 -1.14 0.44 -10.28
CA ILE A 98 0.07 1.13 -10.74
C ILE A 98 0.87 1.75 -9.59
N GLY A 99 0.27 1.92 -8.42
CA GLY A 99 0.96 2.40 -7.24
C GLY A 99 0.06 2.60 -6.04
N VAL A 100 0.72 2.92 -4.92
CA VAL A 100 0.08 3.29 -3.64
C VAL A 100 0.52 4.68 -3.24
N VAL A 101 -0.41 5.49 -2.73
CA VAL A 101 -0.14 6.84 -2.25
C VAL A 101 -0.40 6.93 -0.76
N ILE A 102 0.58 7.45 -0.02
CA ILE A 102 0.51 7.66 1.43
C ILE A 102 0.89 9.09 1.80
N PRO A 103 0.29 9.68 2.84
CA PRO A 103 0.77 10.94 3.38
C PRO A 103 2.19 10.82 3.98
N GLU A 104 3.01 11.88 3.87
CA GLU A 104 4.32 11.94 4.54
C GLU A 104 4.22 11.89 6.06
N ARG A 105 3.13 12.42 6.61
CA ARG A 105 2.92 12.53 8.05
C ARG A 105 1.74 11.70 8.51
N ARG A 106 1.84 11.15 9.72
CA ARG A 106 0.79 10.34 10.37
C ARG A 106 0.38 9.13 9.55
N SER A 107 1.32 8.57 8.80
CA SER A 107 1.14 7.35 8.01
C SER A 107 2.34 6.43 8.25
N ALA A 108 2.13 5.14 8.12
CA ALA A 108 3.20 4.17 8.14
C ALA A 108 4.14 4.40 6.94
N ALA A 109 5.42 4.15 7.14
CA ALA A 109 6.41 4.05 6.07
C ALA A 109 6.63 2.58 5.67
N VAL A 110 7.32 2.36 4.56
CA VAL A 110 7.80 1.04 4.18
C VAL A 110 8.96 0.68 5.10
N THR A 111 8.61 -0.01 6.18
CA THR A 111 9.54 -0.51 7.21
C THR A 111 9.80 -2.00 6.99
N PRO A 112 10.76 -2.63 7.69
CA PRO A 112 10.94 -4.09 7.66
C PRO A 112 9.65 -4.85 7.96
N ALA A 113 8.80 -4.34 8.87
CA ALA A 113 7.50 -4.92 9.19
C ALA A 113 6.50 -4.83 8.02
N ALA A 114 6.50 -3.72 7.28
CA ALA A 114 5.68 -3.57 6.06
C ALA A 114 6.18 -4.51 4.94
N CYS A 115 7.49 -4.60 4.73
CA CYS A 115 8.09 -5.55 3.79
C CYS A 115 7.70 -7.00 4.14
N LYS A 116 7.75 -7.36 5.43
CA LYS A 116 7.35 -8.68 5.92
C LYS A 116 5.87 -8.95 5.69
N ALA A 117 5.00 -8.01 6.05
CA ALA A 117 3.54 -8.14 5.90
C ALA A 117 3.11 -8.20 4.43
N SER A 118 3.80 -7.48 3.55
CA SER A 118 3.56 -7.56 2.10
C SER A 118 4.12 -8.83 1.45
N ALA A 119 4.86 -9.67 2.21
CA ALA A 119 5.64 -10.79 1.66
C ALA A 119 6.62 -10.34 0.54
N GLY A 120 7.07 -9.08 0.58
CA GLY A 120 7.98 -8.49 -0.40
C GLY A 120 7.31 -7.76 -1.57
N ALA A 121 5.98 -7.78 -1.70
CA ALA A 121 5.27 -7.14 -2.81
C ALA A 121 5.56 -5.63 -2.96
N VAL A 122 5.93 -4.95 -1.86
CA VAL A 122 6.35 -3.53 -1.91
C VAL A 122 7.56 -3.29 -2.82
N GLU A 123 8.39 -4.31 -3.08
CA GLU A 123 9.59 -4.19 -3.93
C GLU A 123 9.24 -4.03 -5.42
N HIS A 124 8.03 -4.41 -5.82
CA HIS A 124 7.53 -4.34 -7.20
C HIS A 124 6.54 -3.21 -7.43
N LEU A 125 6.09 -2.56 -6.34
CA LEU A 125 5.04 -1.55 -6.37
C LEU A 125 5.63 -0.14 -6.24
N GLU A 126 5.15 0.81 -7.02
CA GLU A 126 5.47 2.21 -6.82
C GLU A 126 4.69 2.76 -5.62
N ILE A 127 5.39 3.33 -4.67
CA ILE A 127 4.78 3.96 -3.50
C ILE A 127 5.18 5.43 -3.48
N ALA A 128 4.19 6.31 -3.56
CA ALA A 128 4.39 7.75 -3.50
C ALA A 128 4.11 8.29 -2.10
N ARG A 129 4.93 9.25 -1.65
CA ARG A 129 4.70 10.02 -0.43
C ARG A 129 4.30 11.44 -0.79
N VAL A 130 3.13 11.87 -0.31
CA VAL A 130 2.59 13.20 -0.61
C VAL A 130 2.42 14.03 0.66
N ARG A 131 2.71 15.32 0.59
CA ARG A 131 2.58 16.24 1.73
C ARG A 131 1.12 16.41 2.18
N ASN A 132 0.23 16.50 1.21
CA ASN A 132 -1.21 16.66 1.44
C ASN A 132 -1.99 15.75 0.48
N LEU A 133 -2.65 14.74 1.04
CA LEU A 133 -3.39 13.78 0.23
C LEU A 133 -4.59 14.42 -0.49
N ALA A 134 -5.33 15.35 0.16
CA ALA A 134 -6.47 15.99 -0.48
C ALA A 134 -6.06 16.85 -1.69
N ASP A 135 -4.93 17.55 -1.61
CA ASP A 135 -4.42 18.35 -2.73
C ASP A 135 -3.95 17.43 -3.87
N TRP A 136 -3.31 16.29 -3.54
CA TRP A 136 -2.93 15.29 -4.53
C TRP A 136 -4.14 14.65 -5.22
N LEU A 137 -5.22 14.36 -4.48
CA LEU A 137 -6.47 13.84 -5.05
C LEU A 137 -7.11 14.85 -6.04
N ALA A 138 -7.03 16.15 -5.75
CA ALA A 138 -7.47 17.17 -6.69
C ALA A 138 -6.66 17.10 -7.99
N SER A 139 -5.33 16.97 -7.90
CA SER A 139 -4.47 16.78 -9.08
C SER A 139 -4.77 15.50 -9.84
N ALA A 140 -5.12 14.41 -9.14
CA ALA A 140 -5.53 13.16 -9.77
C ALA A 140 -6.85 13.30 -10.54
N ARG A 141 -7.81 14.05 -10.00
CA ARG A 141 -9.06 14.39 -10.71
C ARG A 141 -8.78 15.20 -11.97
N ASP A 142 -7.92 16.22 -11.88
CA ASP A 142 -7.52 17.05 -13.03
C ASP A 142 -6.80 16.21 -14.10
N ALA A 143 -6.10 15.14 -13.72
CA ALA A 143 -5.49 14.15 -14.61
C ALA A 143 -6.50 13.14 -15.21
N GLY A 144 -7.76 13.20 -14.82
CA GLY A 144 -8.85 12.38 -15.37
C GLY A 144 -9.12 11.08 -14.60
N TYR A 145 -8.68 10.99 -13.33
CA TYR A 145 -9.02 9.88 -12.45
C TYR A 145 -10.34 10.12 -11.72
N TRP A 146 -11.14 9.09 -11.57
CA TRP A 146 -12.25 9.06 -10.62
C TRP A 146 -11.78 8.70 -9.23
N ILE A 147 -12.21 9.46 -8.23
CA ILE A 147 -11.76 9.33 -6.83
C ILE A 147 -12.88 8.73 -5.98
N TRP A 148 -12.73 7.48 -5.57
CA TRP A 148 -13.71 6.77 -4.75
C TRP A 148 -13.19 6.60 -3.32
N GLY A 149 -13.83 7.28 -2.36
CA GLY A 149 -13.54 7.11 -0.94
C GLY A 149 -14.29 5.92 -0.36
N ALA A 150 -13.65 5.12 0.48
CA ALA A 150 -14.29 4.02 1.19
C ALA A 150 -14.77 4.46 2.58
N ALA A 151 -16.05 4.21 2.91
CA ALA A 151 -16.63 4.41 4.23
C ALA A 151 -17.53 3.23 4.64
N GLY A 152 -17.73 3.05 5.95
CA GLY A 152 -18.42 1.86 6.47
C GLY A 152 -19.92 1.81 6.19
N GLU A 153 -20.66 2.92 6.41
CA GLU A 153 -22.13 2.90 6.40
C GLU A 153 -22.76 3.87 5.39
N GLU A 154 -22.02 4.82 4.85
CA GLU A 154 -22.53 5.82 3.93
C GLU A 154 -21.86 5.72 2.57
N GLY A 155 -22.51 5.19 1.59
CA GLY A 155 -22.00 5.07 0.25
C GLY A 155 -22.79 4.08 -0.59
N VAL A 156 -22.47 4.06 -1.88
CA VAL A 156 -23.04 3.08 -2.81
C VAL A 156 -22.20 1.80 -2.80
N PRO A 157 -22.80 0.63 -3.07
CA PRO A 157 -22.05 -0.60 -3.24
C PRO A 157 -21.00 -0.45 -4.36
N PRO A 158 -19.82 -1.07 -4.24
CA PRO A 158 -18.73 -0.89 -5.21
C PRO A 158 -19.06 -1.43 -6.61
N TRP A 159 -20.03 -2.33 -6.74
CA TRP A 159 -20.51 -2.82 -8.03
C TRP A 159 -21.53 -1.90 -8.72
N GLU A 160 -21.96 -0.82 -8.08
CA GLU A 160 -22.85 0.21 -8.65
C GLU A 160 -22.09 1.42 -9.19
N VAL A 161 -20.78 1.42 -9.07
CA VAL A 161 -19.89 2.49 -9.57
C VAL A 161 -18.96 1.95 -10.64
N ASP A 162 -18.52 2.80 -11.57
CA ASP A 162 -17.56 2.43 -12.59
C ASP A 162 -16.14 2.53 -12.05
N LEU A 163 -15.46 1.39 -11.95
CA LEU A 163 -14.05 1.25 -11.56
C LEU A 163 -13.15 0.79 -12.74
N SER A 164 -13.68 0.72 -13.94
CA SER A 164 -12.98 0.24 -15.13
C SER A 164 -11.97 1.24 -15.69
N GLY A 165 -12.24 2.54 -15.51
CA GLY A 165 -11.40 3.65 -15.96
C GLY A 165 -10.22 3.95 -15.03
N GLY A 166 -9.59 5.13 -15.20
CA GLY A 166 -8.60 5.66 -14.26
C GLY A 166 -9.23 5.87 -12.88
N THR A 167 -8.80 5.13 -11.88
CA THR A 167 -9.47 5.06 -10.57
C THR A 167 -8.47 5.22 -9.43
N VAL A 168 -8.80 6.06 -8.46
CA VAL A 168 -8.15 6.12 -7.14
C VAL A 168 -9.12 5.62 -6.08
N LEU A 169 -8.77 4.52 -5.42
CA LEU A 169 -9.50 4.01 -4.25
C LEU A 169 -8.85 4.59 -2.99
N VAL A 170 -9.62 5.34 -2.20
CA VAL A 170 -9.13 6.03 -1.00
C VAL A 170 -9.69 5.38 0.24
N LEU A 171 -8.81 4.83 1.09
CA LEU A 171 -9.20 4.21 2.35
C LEU A 171 -8.63 4.99 3.53
N GLY A 172 -9.47 5.21 4.53
CA GLY A 172 -9.11 5.91 5.75
C GLY A 172 -8.52 4.99 6.82
N SER A 173 -8.05 5.61 7.93
CA SER A 173 -7.55 4.87 9.09
C SER A 173 -8.66 4.11 9.81
N GLU A 174 -8.26 3.03 10.52
CA GLU A 174 -9.17 2.24 11.34
C GLU A 174 -9.85 3.11 12.42
N GLY A 175 -11.14 2.98 12.56
CA GLY A 175 -11.98 3.66 13.55
C GLY A 175 -12.31 5.12 13.24
N LYS A 176 -11.46 5.87 12.51
CA LYS A 176 -11.71 7.28 12.16
C LYS A 176 -12.16 7.49 10.71
N GLY A 177 -11.93 6.50 9.84
CA GLY A 177 -12.23 6.61 8.42
C GLY A 177 -11.41 7.68 7.71
N LEU A 178 -11.99 8.28 6.68
CA LEU A 178 -11.40 9.36 5.90
C LEU A 178 -11.45 10.69 6.66
N ARG A 179 -10.36 11.46 6.62
CA ARG A 179 -10.38 12.84 7.11
C ARG A 179 -11.38 13.69 6.29
N PRO A 180 -12.04 14.69 6.91
CA PRO A 180 -13.06 15.51 6.21
C PRO A 180 -12.57 16.05 4.86
N ARG A 181 -11.41 16.73 4.82
CA ARG A 181 -10.85 17.27 3.57
C ARG A 181 -10.53 16.22 2.51
N VAL A 182 -10.16 15.00 2.93
CA VAL A 182 -9.90 13.89 2.00
C VAL A 182 -11.23 13.35 1.47
N ARG A 183 -12.25 13.23 2.33
CA ARG A 183 -13.61 12.85 1.95
C ARG A 183 -14.22 13.84 0.96
N ASP A 184 -14.08 15.14 1.21
CA ASP A 184 -14.56 16.21 0.34
C ASP A 184 -13.85 16.24 -1.02
N ALA A 185 -12.64 15.69 -1.10
CA ALA A 185 -11.87 15.55 -2.33
C ALA A 185 -12.26 14.32 -3.15
N CYS A 186 -13.11 13.41 -2.64
CA CYS A 186 -13.62 12.27 -3.38
C CYS A 186 -14.80 12.67 -4.29
N ASP A 187 -14.93 12.02 -5.43
CA ASP A 187 -16.08 12.20 -6.34
C ASP A 187 -17.31 11.45 -5.83
N GLY A 188 -17.08 10.38 -5.06
CA GLY A 188 -18.13 9.63 -4.40
C GLY A 188 -17.59 8.73 -3.31
N ILE A 189 -18.51 8.15 -2.55
CA ILE A 189 -18.20 7.22 -1.46
C ILE A 189 -18.76 5.84 -1.80
N VAL A 190 -17.91 4.83 -1.70
CA VAL A 190 -18.30 3.43 -1.78
C VAL A 190 -18.33 2.80 -0.39
N SER A 191 -19.30 1.91 -0.19
CA SER A 191 -19.45 1.15 1.05
C SER A 191 -19.52 -0.34 0.74
N ILE A 192 -18.69 -1.13 1.39
CA ILE A 192 -18.77 -2.59 1.31
C ILE A 192 -19.90 -3.05 2.22
N PRO A 193 -21.00 -3.64 1.69
CA PRO A 193 -22.11 -4.08 2.50
C PRO A 193 -21.68 -5.11 3.55
N GLN A 194 -22.13 -4.91 4.77
CA GLN A 194 -21.81 -5.76 5.91
C GLN A 194 -23.08 -6.42 6.43
N ALA A 195 -23.21 -7.73 6.26
CA ALA A 195 -24.36 -8.50 6.74
C ALA A 195 -24.17 -9.02 8.19
N GLY A 196 -22.97 -8.85 8.75
CA GLY A 196 -22.62 -9.33 10.09
C GLY A 196 -22.91 -8.31 11.19
N LYS A 197 -22.54 -8.68 12.43
CA LYS A 197 -22.67 -7.79 13.60
C LYS A 197 -21.45 -6.88 13.82
N THR A 198 -20.34 -7.14 13.14
CA THR A 198 -19.12 -6.34 13.25
C THR A 198 -19.24 -5.16 12.32
N GLY A 199 -19.13 -3.94 12.84
CA GLY A 199 -19.41 -2.69 12.12
C GLY A 199 -18.31 -2.20 11.17
N SER A 200 -17.17 -2.92 11.02
CA SER A 200 -16.12 -2.51 10.08
C SER A 200 -15.18 -3.67 9.70
N LEU A 201 -14.62 -3.59 8.52
CA LEU A 201 -13.50 -4.43 8.08
C LEU A 201 -12.17 -3.77 8.46
N ASN A 202 -11.15 -4.60 8.66
CA ASN A 202 -9.77 -4.11 8.66
C ASN A 202 -9.47 -3.40 7.35
N VAL A 203 -8.70 -2.30 7.40
CA VAL A 203 -8.42 -1.45 6.22
C VAL A 203 -7.78 -2.21 5.06
N SER A 204 -6.89 -3.17 5.32
CA SER A 204 -6.28 -3.97 4.26
C SER A 204 -7.26 -4.97 3.65
N ALA A 205 -8.20 -5.52 4.45
CA ALA A 205 -9.28 -6.37 3.94
C ALA A 205 -10.25 -5.58 3.05
N ALA A 206 -10.64 -4.38 3.49
CA ALA A 206 -11.46 -3.47 2.69
C ALA A 206 -10.76 -3.08 1.38
N ALA A 207 -9.46 -2.75 1.44
CA ALA A 207 -8.65 -2.47 0.26
C ALA A 207 -8.67 -3.65 -0.71
N THR A 208 -8.48 -4.88 -0.22
CA THR A 208 -8.51 -6.08 -1.05
C THR A 208 -9.84 -6.24 -1.76
N ALA A 209 -10.95 -6.12 -1.04
CA ALA A 209 -12.30 -6.27 -1.62
C ALA A 209 -12.55 -5.25 -2.75
N LEU A 210 -12.20 -3.98 -2.53
CA LEU A 210 -12.41 -2.91 -3.53
C LEU A 210 -11.46 -3.06 -4.74
N LEU A 211 -10.19 -3.41 -4.50
CA LEU A 211 -9.22 -3.63 -5.57
C LEU A 211 -9.66 -4.78 -6.49
N PHE A 212 -10.13 -5.90 -5.92
CA PHE A 212 -10.57 -7.04 -6.73
C PHE A 212 -11.91 -6.82 -7.40
N GLU A 213 -12.80 -5.97 -6.86
CA GLU A 213 -13.97 -5.51 -7.60
C GLU A 213 -13.56 -4.67 -8.83
N ALA A 214 -12.58 -3.77 -8.66
CA ALA A 214 -12.03 -3.03 -9.80
C ALA A 214 -11.39 -3.97 -10.85
N VAL A 215 -10.68 -5.03 -10.42
CA VAL A 215 -10.12 -6.05 -11.32
C VAL A 215 -11.22 -6.77 -12.09
N ARG A 216 -12.32 -7.18 -11.39
CA ARG A 216 -13.46 -7.85 -12.04
C ARG A 216 -14.07 -6.96 -13.13
N GLN A 217 -14.36 -5.69 -12.82
CA GLN A 217 -14.95 -4.77 -13.80
C GLN A 217 -14.03 -4.51 -14.99
N ARG A 218 -12.72 -4.39 -14.75
CA ARG A 218 -11.72 -4.18 -15.82
C ARG A 218 -11.53 -5.39 -16.73
N ALA A 219 -11.81 -6.60 -16.23
CA ALA A 219 -11.75 -7.80 -17.03
C ALA A 219 -12.99 -7.99 -17.94
N GLU A 220 -14.09 -7.28 -17.65
CA GLU A 220 -15.34 -7.32 -18.41
C GLU A 220 -15.51 -6.13 -19.39
N ALA A 221 -14.62 -5.11 -19.29
CA ALA A 221 -14.65 -3.90 -20.12
C ALA A 221 -13.79 -4.04 -21.39
#